data_d39c46291a197a7fbd3def813f8f30cb
#
_entry.id   d39c46291a197a7fbd3def813f8f30cb
#
_cell.length_a   1.000
_cell.length_b   1.000
_cell.length_c   1.000
_cell.angle_alpha   90.00
_cell.angle_beta   90.00
_cell.angle_gamma   90.00
#
_symmetry.space_group_name_H-M   'P 1'
#
loop_
_entity.id
_entity.type
_entity.pdbx_description
1 polymer ?
#
loop_
_entity_poly.entity_id
_entity_poly.type
_entity_poly.pdbx_seq_one_letter_code
_entity_poly.pdbx_strand_id
1 'polypeptide(L)'
;MTLMQLVAVSKTKPVEVLFEAYEAGQRDFGENKVQEMALKAEAMPKDILWHMIGHVQTNKIKYMAPFVHMVHGVDREKVLKELDKQARKANRIIN
;
A
#
# COMPACT_ATOMS: atom_id res chain seq x y z
N MET A 1 -13.15 -3.70 -23.05
CA MET A 1 -12.51 -2.53 -22.47
C MET A 1 -11.60 -2.95 -21.35
N THR A 2 -10.35 -2.60 -21.47
CA THR A 2 -9.39 -2.94 -20.42
C THR A 2 -9.54 -1.95 -19.28
N LEU A 3 -9.82 -2.45 -18.10
CA LEU A 3 -9.89 -1.61 -16.93
C LEU A 3 -8.48 -1.38 -16.43
N MET A 4 -7.96 -0.20 -16.65
CA MET A 4 -6.70 0.21 -16.07
C MET A 4 -6.97 0.77 -14.70
N GLN A 5 -6.39 0.12 -13.71
CA GLN A 5 -6.46 0.60 -12.35
C GLN A 5 -5.50 1.77 -12.21
N LEU A 6 -6.06 2.96 -12.00
CA LEU A 6 -5.25 4.15 -11.79
C LEU A 6 -4.84 4.23 -10.32
N VAL A 7 -3.54 4.19 -10.10
CA VAL A 7 -2.99 4.35 -8.77
C VAL A 7 -2.46 5.78 -8.63
N ALA A 8 -3.07 6.55 -7.77
CA ALA A 8 -2.61 7.91 -7.51
C ALA A 8 -1.35 7.86 -6.65
N VAL A 9 -0.26 8.45 -7.14
CA VAL A 9 0.99 8.49 -6.39
C VAL A 9 0.84 9.50 -5.27
N SER A 10 0.86 9.02 -4.04
CA SER A 10 0.64 9.85 -2.85
C SER A 10 1.92 10.18 -2.09
N LYS A 11 3.06 9.68 -2.53
CA LYS A 11 4.34 9.99 -1.89
C LYS A 11 4.57 11.49 -1.89
N THR A 12 5.10 12.03 -0.80
CA THR A 12 5.39 13.45 -0.60
C THR A 12 4.16 14.36 -0.60
N LYS A 13 2.95 13.80 -0.69
CA LYS A 13 1.72 14.58 -0.63
C LYS A 13 1.14 14.56 0.78
N PRO A 14 0.64 15.70 1.30
CA PRO A 14 0.00 15.69 2.61
C PRO A 14 -1.37 15.02 2.56
N VAL A 15 -1.86 14.61 3.74
CA VAL A 15 -3.13 13.91 3.85
C VAL A 15 -4.29 14.75 3.30
N GLU A 16 -4.23 16.07 3.46
CA GLU A 16 -5.28 16.97 2.98
C GLU A 16 -5.48 16.86 1.47
N VAL A 17 -4.37 16.74 0.72
CA VAL A 17 -4.43 16.59 -0.74
C VAL A 17 -5.01 15.20 -1.09
N LEU A 18 -4.65 14.18 -0.31
CA LEU A 18 -5.18 12.84 -0.54
C LEU A 18 -6.68 12.77 -0.28
N PHE A 19 -7.17 13.50 0.71
CA PHE A 19 -8.60 13.56 0.97
C PHE A 19 -9.37 14.17 -0.19
N GLU A 20 -8.81 15.17 -0.85
CA GLU A 20 -9.44 15.74 -2.04
C GLU A 20 -9.61 14.69 -3.13
N ALA A 21 -8.56 13.89 -3.39
CA ALA A 21 -8.63 12.82 -4.37
C ALA A 21 -9.63 11.74 -3.92
N TYR A 22 -9.64 11.43 -2.65
CA TYR A 22 -10.58 10.44 -2.10
C TYR A 22 -12.03 10.88 -2.32
N GLU A 23 -12.33 12.12 -2.04
CA GLU A 23 -13.69 12.64 -2.21
C GLU A 23 -14.10 12.67 -3.69
N ALA A 24 -13.12 12.77 -4.59
CA ALA A 24 -13.38 12.69 -6.03
C ALA A 24 -13.57 11.25 -6.53
N GLY A 25 -13.46 10.26 -5.66
CA GLY A 25 -13.70 8.85 -6.00
C GLY A 25 -12.45 8.00 -6.10
N GLN A 26 -11.27 8.56 -5.87
CA GLN A 26 -10.04 7.78 -5.95
C GLN A 26 -9.91 6.88 -4.72
N ARG A 27 -9.60 5.59 -4.97
CA ARG A 27 -9.44 4.62 -3.89
C ARG A 27 -8.09 3.93 -3.90
N ASP A 28 -7.38 3.98 -5.03
CA ASP A 28 -6.06 3.36 -5.17
C ASP A 28 -4.99 4.42 -4.99
N PHE A 29 -4.17 4.29 -3.95
CA PHE A 29 -3.07 5.22 -3.66
C PHE A 29 -1.76 4.46 -3.58
N GLY A 30 -0.70 5.03 -4.13
CA GLY A 30 0.61 4.43 -4.16
C GLY A 30 1.61 5.17 -3.30
N GLU A 31 2.26 4.46 -2.39
CA GLU A 31 3.28 5.01 -1.51
C GLU A 31 4.62 4.35 -1.75
N ASN A 32 5.66 5.08 -1.49
CA ASN A 32 7.03 4.66 -1.71
C ASN A 32 7.71 4.16 -0.44
N LYS A 33 7.25 4.60 0.71
CA LYS A 33 7.82 4.24 2.01
C LYS A 33 6.76 3.66 2.92
N VAL A 34 7.08 2.50 3.53
CA VAL A 34 6.13 1.80 4.38
C VAL A 34 5.64 2.66 5.54
N GLN A 35 6.55 3.39 6.19
CA GLN A 35 6.20 4.20 7.34
C GLN A 35 5.23 5.33 6.99
N GLU A 36 5.47 6.03 5.87
CA GLU A 36 4.55 7.04 5.39
C GLU A 36 3.19 6.45 5.06
N MET A 37 3.19 5.29 4.38
CA MET A 37 1.95 4.61 4.02
C MET A 37 1.16 4.22 5.27
N ALA A 38 1.83 3.70 6.29
CA ALA A 38 1.18 3.29 7.52
C ALA A 38 0.53 4.48 8.24
N LEU A 39 1.23 5.61 8.31
CA LEU A 39 0.68 6.81 8.93
C LEU A 39 -0.54 7.33 8.16
N LYS A 40 -0.47 7.34 6.84
CA LYS A 40 -1.58 7.78 6.00
C LYS A 40 -2.75 6.82 6.08
N ALA A 41 -2.49 5.52 6.11
CA ALA A 41 -3.54 4.51 6.23
C ALA A 41 -4.30 4.67 7.54
N GLU A 42 -3.61 5.04 8.61
CA GLU A 42 -4.22 5.26 9.91
C GLU A 42 -5.09 6.52 9.91
N ALA A 43 -4.65 7.56 9.21
CA ALA A 43 -5.35 8.85 9.19
C ALA A 43 -6.49 8.92 8.18
N MET A 44 -6.55 8.00 7.22
CA MET A 44 -7.52 8.05 6.13
C MET A 44 -8.55 6.93 6.23
N PRO A 45 -9.67 7.02 5.46
CA PRO A 45 -10.71 5.97 5.50
C PRO A 45 -10.17 4.59 5.15
N LYS A 46 -10.83 3.56 5.67
CA LYS A 46 -10.33 2.19 5.57
C LYS A 46 -10.67 1.50 4.24
N ASP A 47 -11.43 2.14 3.38
CA ASP A 47 -11.76 1.59 2.07
C ASP A 47 -10.75 1.94 0.98
N ILE A 48 -9.64 2.57 1.37
CA ILE A 48 -8.56 2.88 0.44
C ILE A 48 -7.74 1.62 0.16
N LEU A 49 -7.40 1.42 -1.11
CA LEU A 49 -6.56 0.33 -1.55
C LEU A 49 -5.11 0.84 -1.66
N TRP A 50 -4.30 0.52 -0.68
CA TRP A 50 -2.92 0.99 -0.62
C TRP A 50 -1.99 0.11 -1.45
N HIS A 51 -1.19 0.75 -2.31
CA HIS A 51 -0.19 0.09 -3.15
C HIS A 51 1.20 0.50 -2.71
N MET A 52 2.06 -0.46 -2.45
CA MET A 52 3.46 -0.19 -2.19
C MET A 52 4.19 -0.22 -3.52
N ILE A 53 4.66 0.93 -3.98
CA ILE A 53 5.28 1.07 -5.30
C ILE A 53 6.80 1.24 -5.26
N GLY A 54 7.40 1.34 -4.07
CA GLY A 54 8.83 1.46 -3.91
C GLY A 54 9.46 0.17 -3.41
N HIS A 55 10.77 0.20 -3.23
CA HIS A 55 11.50 -0.92 -2.64
C HIS A 55 11.10 -1.12 -1.19
N VAL A 56 10.93 -2.37 -0.81
CA VAL A 56 10.53 -2.73 0.54
C VAL A 56 11.67 -3.48 1.23
N GLN A 57 12.05 -2.99 2.41
CA GLN A 57 12.97 -3.72 3.27
C GLN A 57 12.17 -4.81 3.99
N THR A 58 12.76 -6.02 4.08
CA THR A 58 12.06 -7.15 4.68
C THR A 58 11.57 -6.90 6.10
N ASN A 59 12.36 -6.14 6.88
CA ASN A 59 11.98 -5.84 8.27
C ASN A 59 10.83 -4.83 8.39
N LYS A 60 10.39 -4.24 7.27
CA LYS A 60 9.27 -3.28 7.27
C LYS A 60 7.95 -3.90 6.84
N ILE A 61 7.99 -5.09 6.25
CA ILE A 61 6.79 -5.73 5.70
C ILE A 61 5.70 -5.93 6.74
N LYS A 62 6.09 -6.27 7.97
CA LYS A 62 5.13 -6.48 9.06
C LYS A 62 4.27 -5.25 9.38
N TYR A 63 4.76 -4.05 9.04
CA TYR A 63 4.04 -2.81 9.31
C TYR A 63 2.97 -2.51 8.28
N MET A 64 3.07 -3.07 7.08
CA MET A 64 2.09 -2.83 6.02
C MET A 64 1.18 -4.02 5.76
N ALA A 65 1.59 -5.23 6.13
CA ALA A 65 0.82 -6.44 5.85
C ALA A 65 -0.65 -6.38 6.31
N PRO A 66 -0.99 -5.73 7.44
CA PRO A 66 -2.38 -5.69 7.88
C PRO A 66 -3.31 -4.89 6.97
N PHE A 67 -2.79 -3.99 6.11
CA PHE A 67 -3.66 -3.12 5.31
C PHE A 67 -3.28 -2.99 3.85
N VAL A 68 -2.06 -3.36 3.46
CA VAL A 68 -1.63 -3.16 2.08
C VAL A 68 -2.45 -4.02 1.11
N HIS A 69 -2.84 -3.42 -0.02
CA HIS A 69 -3.60 -4.13 -1.04
C HIS A 69 -2.70 -4.87 -2.02
N MET A 70 -1.66 -4.21 -2.50
CA MET A 70 -0.76 -4.77 -3.50
C MET A 70 0.65 -4.24 -3.31
N VAL A 71 1.64 -5.09 -3.54
CA VAL A 71 3.04 -4.70 -3.52
C VAL A 71 3.60 -4.89 -4.92
N HIS A 72 4.13 -3.81 -5.49
CA HIS A 72 4.68 -3.82 -6.84
C HIS A 72 6.19 -4.05 -6.78
N GLY A 73 6.74 -4.59 -7.87
CA GLY A 73 8.18 -4.70 -8.01
C GLY A 73 8.86 -5.66 -7.04
N VAL A 74 8.17 -6.72 -6.64
CA VAL A 74 8.78 -7.74 -5.78
C VAL A 74 9.72 -8.57 -6.65
N ASP A 75 11.01 -8.32 -6.49
CA ASP A 75 12.03 -8.96 -7.30
C ASP A 75 13.00 -9.83 -6.49
N ARG A 76 12.82 -9.91 -5.18
CA ARG A 76 13.67 -10.71 -4.32
C ARG A 76 12.87 -11.76 -3.58
N GLU A 77 13.43 -12.97 -3.58
CA GLU A 77 12.79 -14.09 -2.90
C GLU A 77 12.56 -13.83 -1.41
N LYS A 78 13.50 -13.16 -0.75
CA LYS A 78 13.37 -12.80 0.66
C LYS A 78 12.12 -11.97 0.93
N VAL A 79 11.87 -10.98 0.07
CA VAL A 79 10.70 -10.10 0.20
C VAL A 79 9.42 -10.93 0.00
N LEU A 80 9.40 -11.78 -1.01
CA LEU A 80 8.23 -12.63 -1.29
C LEU A 80 7.90 -13.54 -0.12
N LYS A 81 8.92 -14.17 0.46
CA LYS A 81 8.73 -15.06 1.60
C LYS A 81 8.22 -14.32 2.83
N GLU A 82 8.76 -13.13 3.08
CA GLU A 82 8.33 -12.34 4.22
C GLU A 82 6.90 -11.82 4.03
N LEU A 83 6.53 -11.42 2.82
CA LEU A 83 5.17 -11.01 2.51
C LEU A 83 4.18 -12.15 2.79
N ASP A 84 4.50 -13.35 2.34
CA ASP A 84 3.64 -14.52 2.57
C ASP A 84 3.49 -14.79 4.07
N LYS A 85 4.60 -14.75 4.80
CA LYS A 85 4.60 -14.98 6.24
C LYS A 85 3.73 -13.95 6.98
N GLN A 86 3.91 -12.68 6.66
CA GLN A 86 3.16 -11.63 7.34
C GLN A 86 1.69 -11.61 6.92
N ALA A 87 1.39 -11.96 5.67
CA ALA A 87 0.01 -12.07 5.21
C ALA A 87 -0.72 -13.17 5.97
N ARG A 88 -0.05 -14.29 6.20
CA ARG A 88 -0.63 -15.39 6.99
C ARG A 88 -0.88 -14.96 8.43
N LYS A 89 0.06 -14.23 9.05
CA LYS A 89 -0.11 -13.71 10.41
C LYS A 89 -1.28 -12.74 10.50
N ALA A 90 -1.49 -11.94 9.46
CA ALA A 90 -2.59 -10.98 9.42
C ALA A 90 -3.90 -11.60 8.92
N ASN A 91 -3.88 -12.88 8.56
CA ASN A 91 -5.02 -13.58 8.00
C ASN A 91 -5.57 -12.87 6.76
N ARG A 92 -4.67 -12.49 5.85
CA ARG A 92 -5.01 -11.74 4.65
C ARG A 92 -4.29 -12.31 3.42
N ILE A 93 -4.81 -11.93 2.26
CA ILE A 93 -4.17 -12.20 0.97
C ILE A 93 -3.62 -10.88 0.45
N ILE A 94 -2.34 -10.86 0.11
CA ILE A 94 -1.68 -9.67 -0.44
C ILE A 94 -1.29 -9.98 -1.89
N ASN A 95 -1.71 -9.12 -2.76
CA ASN A 95 -1.42 -9.25 -4.20
C ASN A 95 -0.09 -8.59 -4.58
#